data_d4db878d91998c4c30a95a9ff1aa56e0
#
_entry.id   d4db878d91998c4c30a95a9ff1aa56e0
#
_cell.length_a   1.000
_cell.length_b   1.000
_cell.length_c   1.000
_cell.angle_alpha   90.00
_cell.angle_beta   90.00
_cell.angle_gamma   90.00
#
_symmetry.space_group_name_H-M   'P 1'
#
loop_
_entity.id
_entity.type
_entity.pdbx_description
1 polymer ?
#
loop_
_entity_poly.entity_id
_entity_poly.type
_entity_poly.pdbx_seq_one_letter_code
_entity_poly.pdbx_strand_id
1 'polypeptide(L)'
;MRRIHTLVAAALTVIVLLHALCGSFLLIGTSRRPMVFLSWLAAALLGLHVAFGLALTGQTWRSLRGRARRYIRLNRDFWLRRISGLAVLILVVFHIGMFGVTEDETYFLLPFTAVNLAGHLLLIATMAWHIAVNLKPLCLALGCSRPDWQSCSAKLVLLVFCGVAVLAGIVYFVRWQWI
;
A
#
# COMPACT_ATOMS: atom_id res chain seq x y z
N MET A 1 -12.56 13.68 12.71
CA MET A 1 -12.45 12.48 11.87
C MET A 1 -11.62 12.71 10.58
N ARG A 2 -11.99 13.64 9.67
CA ARG A 2 -11.25 13.83 8.38
C ARG A 2 -9.76 14.14 8.56
N ARG A 3 -9.39 15.07 9.46
CA ARG A 3 -7.99 15.42 9.72
C ARG A 3 -7.18 14.22 10.25
N ILE A 4 -7.74 13.43 11.17
CA ILE A 4 -7.08 12.24 11.72
C ILE A 4 -6.87 11.21 10.62
N HIS A 5 -7.88 10.94 9.81
CA HIS A 5 -7.75 10.04 8.65
C HIS A 5 -6.65 10.50 7.67
N THR A 6 -6.53 11.81 7.41
CA THR A 6 -5.47 12.39 6.57
C THR A 6 -4.08 12.12 7.16
N LEU A 7 -3.90 12.36 8.46
CA LEU A 7 -2.62 12.11 9.14
C LEU A 7 -2.26 10.62 9.16
N VAL A 8 -3.24 9.76 9.46
CA VAL A 8 -3.05 8.29 9.40
C VAL A 8 -2.69 7.84 8.00
N ALA A 9 -3.34 8.37 6.96
CA ALA A 9 -3.02 8.05 5.57
C ALA A 9 -1.60 8.49 5.19
N ALA A 10 -1.17 9.68 5.61
CA ALA A 10 0.19 10.18 5.36
C ALA A 10 1.24 9.31 6.07
N ALA A 11 1.03 9.02 7.37
CA ALA A 11 1.91 8.18 8.16
C ALA A 11 2.00 6.75 7.58
N LEU A 12 0.84 6.15 7.23
CA LEU A 12 0.78 4.83 6.60
C LEU A 12 1.56 4.80 5.29
N THR A 13 1.43 5.83 4.44
CA THR A 13 2.16 5.91 3.16
C THR A 13 3.67 5.87 3.40
N VAL A 14 4.18 6.67 4.34
CA VAL A 14 5.62 6.67 4.68
C VAL A 14 6.06 5.31 5.22
N ILE A 15 5.31 4.74 6.16
CA ILE A 15 5.65 3.46 6.79
C ILE A 15 5.65 2.31 5.79
N VAL A 16 4.66 2.28 4.86
CA VAL A 16 4.60 1.26 3.80
C VAL A 16 5.78 1.38 2.83
N LEU A 17 6.17 2.59 2.45
CA LEU A 17 7.35 2.79 1.59
C LEU A 17 8.64 2.34 2.30
N LEU A 18 8.81 2.65 3.58
CA LEU A 18 9.94 2.16 4.37
C LEU A 18 9.92 0.63 4.52
N HIS A 19 8.73 0.04 4.78
CA HIS A 19 8.56 -1.41 4.83
C HIS A 19 8.95 -2.07 3.50
N ALA A 20 8.49 -1.53 2.37
CA ALA A 20 8.82 -2.04 1.04
C ALA A 20 10.33 -1.95 0.75
N LEU A 21 10.97 -0.83 1.13
CA LEU A 21 12.41 -0.65 0.95
C LEU A 21 13.21 -1.64 1.80
N CYS A 22 12.92 -1.75 3.10
CA CYS A 22 13.59 -2.69 4.00
C CYS A 22 13.36 -4.14 3.58
N GLY A 23 12.13 -4.48 3.16
CA GLY A 23 11.79 -5.78 2.60
C GLY A 23 12.57 -6.09 1.32
N SER A 24 12.76 -5.10 0.44
CA SER A 24 13.56 -5.25 -0.77
C SER A 24 15.02 -5.60 -0.46
N PHE A 25 15.64 -4.95 0.53
CA PHE A 25 17.00 -5.28 0.96
C PHE A 25 17.11 -6.69 1.56
N LEU A 26 16.06 -7.15 2.27
CA LEU A 26 15.99 -8.52 2.78
C LEU A 26 15.90 -9.53 1.62
N LEU A 27 15.03 -9.29 0.64
CA LEU A 27 14.84 -10.19 -0.52
C LEU A 27 16.10 -10.29 -1.41
N ILE A 28 16.81 -9.19 -1.59
CA ILE A 28 18.08 -9.17 -2.34
C ILE A 28 19.22 -9.87 -1.54
N GLY A 29 19.04 -10.03 -0.22
CA GLY A 29 20.03 -10.68 0.65
C GLY A 29 21.09 -9.74 1.22
N THR A 30 20.90 -8.42 1.11
CA THR A 30 21.77 -7.40 1.71
C THR A 30 21.46 -7.15 3.19
N SER A 31 20.24 -7.48 3.64
CA SER A 31 19.85 -7.49 5.04
C SER A 31 19.58 -8.92 5.50
N ARG A 32 19.92 -9.24 6.76
CA ARG A 32 19.69 -10.55 7.37
C ARG A 32 18.55 -10.56 8.40
N ARG A 33 18.04 -9.40 8.77
CA ARG A 33 17.01 -9.27 9.81
C ARG A 33 15.75 -8.62 9.25
N PRO A 34 14.58 -9.26 9.38
CA PRO A 34 13.32 -8.65 9.03
C PRO A 34 13.01 -7.52 10.02
N MET A 35 12.48 -6.42 9.52
CA MET A 35 11.99 -5.33 10.37
C MET A 35 10.55 -5.59 10.82
N VAL A 36 10.38 -6.57 11.73
CA VAL A 36 9.07 -7.04 12.21
C VAL A 36 8.25 -5.90 12.82
N PHE A 37 8.89 -5.01 13.58
CA PHE A 37 8.21 -3.83 14.15
C PHE A 37 7.57 -2.95 13.06
N LEU A 38 8.25 -2.74 11.93
CA LEU A 38 7.75 -1.92 10.83
C LEU A 38 6.52 -2.57 10.16
N SER A 39 6.52 -3.90 10.06
CA SER A 39 5.37 -4.67 9.55
C SER A 39 4.15 -4.55 10.44
N TRP A 40 4.31 -4.69 11.75
CA TRP A 40 3.21 -4.53 12.71
C TRP A 40 2.69 -3.10 12.78
N LEU A 41 3.60 -2.10 12.71
CA LEU A 41 3.20 -0.70 12.66
C LEU A 41 2.39 -0.40 11.38
N ALA A 42 2.85 -0.91 10.23
CA ALA A 42 2.10 -0.79 8.97
C ALA A 42 0.71 -1.45 9.06
N ALA A 43 0.61 -2.64 9.65
CA ALA A 43 -0.65 -3.35 9.84
C ALA A 43 -1.61 -2.57 10.76
N ALA A 44 -1.13 -2.04 11.89
CA ALA A 44 -1.92 -1.23 12.81
C ALA A 44 -2.45 0.06 12.14
N LEU A 45 -1.58 0.79 11.43
CA LEU A 45 -1.97 2.00 10.70
C LEU A 45 -2.94 1.67 9.55
N LEU A 46 -2.77 0.53 8.87
CA LEU A 46 -3.69 0.06 7.83
C LEU A 46 -5.08 -0.20 8.43
N GLY A 47 -5.15 -0.89 9.57
CA GLY A 47 -6.41 -1.13 10.27
C GLY A 47 -7.15 0.18 10.62
N LEU A 48 -6.42 1.16 11.17
CA LEU A 48 -6.98 2.48 11.47
C LEU A 48 -7.42 3.22 10.19
N HIS A 49 -6.62 3.17 9.13
CA HIS A 49 -6.94 3.79 7.84
C HIS A 49 -8.23 3.21 7.24
N VAL A 50 -8.37 1.89 7.26
CA VAL A 50 -9.57 1.18 6.78
C VAL A 50 -10.78 1.54 7.64
N ALA A 51 -10.67 1.51 8.97
CA ALA A 51 -11.77 1.86 9.88
C ALA A 51 -12.30 3.29 9.63
N PHE A 52 -11.41 4.27 9.56
CA PHE A 52 -11.79 5.65 9.22
C PHE A 52 -12.34 5.76 7.81
N GLY A 53 -11.76 5.05 6.85
CA GLY A 53 -12.23 5.01 5.46
C GLY A 53 -13.65 4.49 5.33
N LEU A 54 -13.99 3.41 6.04
CA LEU A 54 -15.33 2.82 6.10
C LEU A 54 -16.33 3.76 6.78
N ALA A 55 -15.95 4.35 7.92
CA ALA A 55 -16.80 5.32 8.63
C ALA A 55 -17.17 6.53 7.76
N LEU A 56 -16.17 7.12 7.08
CA LEU A 56 -16.37 8.24 6.16
C LEU A 56 -17.20 7.86 4.93
N THR A 57 -17.02 6.64 4.42
CA THR A 57 -17.82 6.12 3.29
C THR A 57 -19.27 5.93 3.70
N GLY A 58 -19.52 5.35 4.88
CA GLY A 58 -20.86 5.17 5.43
C GLY A 58 -21.60 6.50 5.65
N GLN A 59 -20.90 7.53 6.13
CA GLN A 59 -21.49 8.89 6.24
C GLN A 59 -21.89 9.44 4.88
N THR A 60 -21.00 9.32 3.87
CA THR A 60 -21.28 9.77 2.51
C THR A 60 -22.45 8.99 1.90
N TRP A 61 -22.51 7.67 2.09
CA TRP A 61 -23.58 6.83 1.59
C TRP A 61 -24.95 7.20 2.19
N ARG A 62 -25.00 7.45 3.50
CA ARG A 62 -26.23 7.89 4.20
C ARG A 62 -26.75 9.23 3.66
N SER A 63 -25.86 10.17 3.36
CA SER A 63 -26.25 11.50 2.82
C SER A 63 -26.77 11.43 1.37
N LEU A 64 -26.52 10.32 0.67
CA LEU A 64 -26.86 10.12 -0.75
C LEU A 64 -28.08 9.22 -0.98
N ARG A 65 -28.76 8.74 0.08
CA ARG A 65 -29.98 7.93 -0.04
C ARG A 65 -31.00 8.65 -0.94
N GLY A 66 -31.33 8.02 -2.06
CA GLY A 66 -32.25 8.54 -3.09
C GLY A 66 -31.59 9.22 -4.30
N ARG A 67 -30.28 9.53 -4.29
CA ARG A 67 -29.56 10.17 -5.40
C ARG A 67 -28.38 9.34 -5.95
N ALA A 68 -28.22 8.11 -5.47
CA ALA A 68 -27.05 7.25 -5.69
C ALA A 68 -26.67 7.05 -7.18
N ARG A 69 -27.65 6.87 -8.06
CA ARG A 69 -27.43 6.55 -9.48
C ARG A 69 -26.75 7.69 -10.28
N ARG A 70 -27.09 8.95 -9.97
CA ARG A 70 -26.43 10.14 -10.59
C ARG A 70 -25.04 10.36 -9.99
N TYR A 71 -24.85 10.02 -8.73
CA TYR A 71 -23.62 10.28 -8.00
C TYR A 71 -22.47 9.36 -8.42
N ILE A 72 -22.72 8.11 -8.77
CA ILE A 72 -21.70 7.17 -9.26
C ILE A 72 -21.04 7.70 -10.53
N ARG A 73 -21.83 8.22 -11.48
CA ARG A 73 -21.33 8.77 -12.75
C ARG A 73 -20.53 10.07 -12.58
N LEU A 74 -20.96 10.93 -11.66
CA LEU A 74 -20.35 12.25 -11.42
C LEU A 74 -19.12 12.21 -10.52
N ASN A 75 -18.90 11.09 -9.78
CA ASN A 75 -17.83 11.00 -8.79
C ASN A 75 -16.93 9.79 -9.01
N ARG A 76 -16.45 9.64 -10.25
CA ARG A 76 -15.53 8.57 -10.67
C ARG A 76 -14.32 8.47 -9.73
N ASP A 77 -13.69 9.60 -9.38
CA ASP A 77 -12.50 9.63 -8.53
C ASP A 77 -12.76 9.13 -7.11
N PHE A 78 -13.95 9.39 -6.58
CA PHE A 78 -14.35 8.85 -5.28
C PHE A 78 -14.39 7.32 -5.32
N TRP A 79 -15.00 6.74 -6.36
CA TRP A 79 -15.12 5.29 -6.49
C TRP A 79 -13.79 4.63 -6.81
N LEU A 80 -12.96 5.23 -7.66
CA LEU A 80 -11.62 4.71 -7.95
C LEU A 80 -10.78 4.58 -6.68
N ARG A 81 -10.82 5.57 -5.79
CA ARG A 81 -10.12 5.51 -4.50
C ARG A 81 -10.64 4.42 -3.58
N ARG A 82 -11.94 4.11 -3.60
CA ARG A 82 -12.53 3.05 -2.76
C ARG A 82 -12.25 1.66 -3.31
N ILE A 83 -12.44 1.47 -4.60
CA ILE A 83 -12.20 0.18 -5.25
C ILE A 83 -10.72 -0.19 -5.19
N SER A 84 -9.82 0.75 -5.47
CA SER A 84 -8.38 0.50 -5.35
C SER A 84 -7.96 0.19 -3.92
N GLY A 85 -8.52 0.87 -2.91
CA GLY A 85 -8.26 0.56 -1.51
C GLY A 85 -8.74 -0.83 -1.09
N LEU A 86 -9.91 -1.26 -1.57
CA LEU A 86 -10.41 -2.61 -1.33
C LEU A 86 -9.52 -3.67 -1.99
N ALA A 87 -9.09 -3.43 -3.23
CA ALA A 87 -8.17 -4.32 -3.93
C ALA A 87 -6.83 -4.46 -3.20
N VAL A 88 -6.26 -3.35 -2.72
CA VAL A 88 -5.05 -3.38 -1.87
C VAL A 88 -5.28 -4.21 -0.62
N LEU A 89 -6.40 -4.02 0.08
CA LEU A 89 -6.70 -4.76 1.32
C LEU A 89 -6.75 -6.28 1.07
N ILE A 90 -7.38 -6.72 -0.01
CA ILE A 90 -7.44 -8.14 -0.40
C ILE A 90 -6.02 -8.67 -0.67
N LEU A 91 -5.21 -7.94 -1.44
CA LEU A 91 -3.86 -8.36 -1.81
C LEU A 91 -2.89 -8.36 -0.61
N VAL A 92 -3.08 -7.45 0.36
CA VAL A 92 -2.29 -7.44 1.60
C VAL A 92 -2.55 -8.71 2.42
N VAL A 93 -3.78 -9.24 2.45
CA VAL A 93 -4.06 -10.52 3.15
C VAL A 93 -3.25 -11.66 2.55
N PHE A 94 -3.12 -11.73 1.22
CA PHE A 94 -2.26 -12.72 0.56
C PHE A 94 -0.77 -12.46 0.76
N HIS A 95 -0.37 -11.21 0.97
CA HIS A 95 1.03 -10.85 1.20
C HIS A 95 1.53 -11.29 2.59
N ILE A 96 0.64 -11.36 3.59
CA ILE A 96 1.01 -11.78 4.95
C ILE A 96 1.45 -13.24 4.93
N GLY A 97 2.68 -13.51 5.39
CA GLY A 97 3.25 -14.86 5.39
C GLY A 97 3.78 -15.38 4.05
N MET A 98 3.72 -14.57 2.98
CA MET A 98 4.19 -14.98 1.65
C MET A 98 5.71 -15.20 1.58
N PHE A 99 6.49 -14.44 2.34
CA PHE A 99 7.95 -14.40 2.23
C PHE A 99 8.68 -15.22 3.29
N GLY A 100 8.08 -15.42 4.45
CA GLY A 100 8.77 -16.15 5.50
C GLY A 100 7.94 -16.35 6.76
N VAL A 101 8.45 -17.19 7.63
CA VAL A 101 7.89 -17.51 8.94
C VAL A 101 8.95 -17.34 10.02
N THR A 102 8.52 -17.07 11.25
CA THR A 102 9.41 -17.02 12.41
C THR A 102 9.17 -18.27 13.26
N GLU A 103 10.22 -19.05 13.44
CA GLU A 103 10.23 -20.22 14.34
C GLU A 103 11.43 -20.07 15.29
N ASP A 104 11.20 -20.28 16.59
CA ASP A 104 12.23 -20.21 17.63
C ASP A 104 13.14 -18.96 17.51
N GLU A 105 12.53 -17.78 17.37
CA GLU A 105 13.19 -16.48 17.20
C GLU A 105 14.01 -16.33 15.89
N THR A 106 14.01 -17.34 15.03
CA THR A 106 14.71 -17.34 13.74
C THR A 106 13.71 -17.11 12.60
N TYR A 107 14.04 -16.21 11.68
CA TYR A 107 13.23 -15.93 10.50
C TYR A 107 13.70 -16.76 9.32
N PHE A 108 12.81 -17.62 8.82
CA PHE A 108 13.04 -18.46 7.65
C PHE A 108 12.31 -17.91 6.43
N LEU A 109 13.03 -17.76 5.34
CA LEU A 109 12.44 -17.40 4.05
C LEU A 109 11.78 -18.63 3.40
N LEU A 110 10.57 -18.44 2.88
CA LEU A 110 9.81 -19.50 2.21
C LEU A 110 10.14 -19.56 0.70
N PRO A 111 9.95 -20.74 0.06
CA PRO A 111 10.03 -20.88 -1.37
C PRO A 111 9.11 -19.89 -2.10
N PHE A 112 9.65 -19.20 -3.11
CA PHE A 112 8.93 -18.15 -3.82
C PHE A 112 8.53 -18.63 -5.21
N THR A 113 7.25 -18.97 -5.37
CA THR A 113 6.68 -19.51 -6.60
C THR A 113 6.34 -18.41 -7.61
N ALA A 114 6.07 -18.78 -8.87
CA ALA A 114 5.58 -17.85 -9.89
C ALA A 114 4.25 -17.19 -9.49
N VAL A 115 3.39 -17.90 -8.74
CA VAL A 115 2.12 -17.36 -8.21
C VAL A 115 2.40 -16.29 -7.15
N ASN A 116 3.38 -16.54 -6.26
CA ASN A 116 3.80 -15.56 -5.26
C ASN A 116 4.38 -14.30 -5.92
N LEU A 117 5.22 -14.46 -6.96
CA LEU A 117 5.75 -13.33 -7.73
C LEU A 117 4.60 -12.53 -8.39
N ALA A 118 3.67 -13.20 -9.05
CA ALA A 118 2.53 -12.53 -9.69
C ALA A 118 1.68 -11.75 -8.66
N GLY A 119 1.38 -12.36 -7.51
CA GLY A 119 0.66 -11.71 -6.41
C GLY A 119 1.41 -10.50 -5.86
N HIS A 120 2.73 -10.60 -5.70
CA HIS A 120 3.58 -9.51 -5.25
C HIS A 120 3.60 -8.35 -6.25
N LEU A 121 3.77 -8.62 -7.54
CA LEU A 121 3.74 -7.60 -8.60
C LEU A 121 2.37 -6.91 -8.68
N LEU A 122 1.29 -7.69 -8.56
CA LEU A 122 -0.07 -7.15 -8.55
C LEU A 122 -0.31 -6.25 -7.33
N LEU A 123 0.19 -6.64 -6.15
CA LEU A 123 0.12 -5.80 -4.94
C LEU A 123 0.87 -4.48 -5.15
N ILE A 124 2.10 -4.52 -5.67
CA ILE A 124 2.88 -3.30 -5.93
C ILE A 124 2.13 -2.38 -6.90
N ALA A 125 1.64 -2.91 -8.03
CA ALA A 125 0.92 -2.13 -9.03
C ALA A 125 -0.37 -1.50 -8.46
N THR A 126 -1.15 -2.28 -7.72
CA THR A 126 -2.41 -1.83 -7.11
C THR A 126 -2.17 -0.81 -6.00
N MET A 127 -1.13 -1.02 -5.17
CA MET A 127 -0.70 -0.08 -4.13
C MET A 127 -0.22 1.23 -4.74
N ALA A 128 0.63 1.17 -5.78
CA ALA A 128 1.10 2.35 -6.50
C ALA A 128 -0.07 3.16 -7.08
N TRP A 129 -1.01 2.47 -7.70
CA TRP A 129 -2.23 3.10 -8.22
C TRP A 129 -3.05 3.76 -7.11
N HIS A 130 -3.30 3.03 -6.01
CA HIS A 130 -4.06 3.54 -4.86
C HIS A 130 -3.42 4.79 -4.26
N ILE A 131 -2.11 4.78 -4.04
CA ILE A 131 -1.37 5.94 -3.54
C ILE A 131 -1.45 7.08 -4.56
N ALA A 132 -1.17 6.82 -5.84
CA ALA A 132 -1.11 7.85 -6.88
C ALA A 132 -2.42 8.63 -7.06
N VAL A 133 -3.58 7.96 -7.00
CA VAL A 133 -4.90 8.62 -7.12
C VAL A 133 -5.29 9.40 -5.86
N ASN A 134 -4.62 9.13 -4.73
CA ASN A 134 -4.85 9.82 -3.45
C ASN A 134 -3.82 10.93 -3.16
N LEU A 135 -2.69 11.02 -3.87
CA LEU A 135 -1.63 11.99 -3.57
C LEU A 135 -2.10 13.44 -3.63
N LYS A 136 -2.77 13.86 -4.70
CA LYS A 136 -3.26 15.25 -4.81
C LYS A 136 -4.28 15.59 -3.72
N PRO A 137 -5.33 14.77 -3.45
CA PRO A 137 -6.23 14.98 -2.31
C PRO A 137 -5.50 15.02 -0.97
N LEU A 138 -4.48 14.18 -0.77
CA LEU A 138 -3.68 14.16 0.44
C LEU A 138 -2.88 15.46 0.61
N CYS A 139 -2.18 15.91 -0.43
CA CYS A 139 -1.46 17.19 -0.43
C CYS A 139 -2.39 18.37 -0.09
N LEU A 140 -3.57 18.43 -0.70
CA LEU A 140 -4.57 19.46 -0.40
C LEU A 140 -5.02 19.41 1.06
N ALA A 141 -5.29 18.22 1.60
CA ALA A 141 -5.74 18.03 2.97
C ALA A 141 -4.64 18.34 4.02
N LEU A 142 -3.36 18.22 3.63
CA LEU A 142 -2.21 18.60 4.44
C LEU A 142 -1.84 20.10 4.34
N GLY A 143 -2.51 20.85 3.46
CA GLY A 143 -2.27 22.29 3.30
C GLY A 143 -1.07 22.62 2.41
N CYS A 144 -0.70 21.75 1.47
CA CYS A 144 0.39 22.00 0.55
C CYS A 144 0.10 23.22 -0.34
N SER A 145 1.09 24.12 -0.50
CA SER A 145 0.95 25.35 -1.28
C SER A 145 0.87 25.13 -2.78
N ARG A 146 1.50 24.06 -3.29
CA ARG A 146 1.53 23.68 -4.71
C ARG A 146 1.17 22.21 -4.92
N PRO A 147 -0.11 21.81 -4.68
CA PRO A 147 -0.48 20.40 -4.62
C PRO A 147 -0.27 19.63 -5.91
N ASP A 148 -0.38 20.29 -7.09
CA ASP A 148 -0.15 19.63 -8.38
C ASP A 148 1.31 19.27 -8.58
N TRP A 149 2.23 20.19 -8.32
CA TRP A 149 3.67 19.95 -8.45
C TRP A 149 4.17 18.94 -7.39
N GLN A 150 3.75 19.12 -6.12
CA GLN A 150 4.15 18.24 -5.02
C GLN A 150 3.63 16.81 -5.20
N SER A 151 2.39 16.65 -5.70
CA SER A 151 1.86 15.31 -6.00
C SER A 151 2.55 14.67 -7.20
N CYS A 152 3.00 15.45 -8.18
CA CYS A 152 3.78 14.96 -9.32
C CYS A 152 5.15 14.44 -8.87
N SER A 153 5.87 15.23 -8.07
CA SER A 153 7.16 14.82 -7.50
C SER A 153 7.05 13.59 -6.61
N ALA A 154 5.99 13.52 -5.77
CA ALA A 154 5.73 12.35 -4.95
C ALA A 154 5.41 11.09 -5.76
N LYS A 155 4.75 11.21 -6.92
CA LYS A 155 4.55 10.08 -7.84
C LYS A 155 5.85 9.56 -8.43
N LEU A 156 6.80 10.45 -8.75
CA LEU A 156 8.12 10.04 -9.22
C LEU A 156 8.88 9.25 -8.14
N VAL A 157 8.87 9.74 -6.90
CA VAL A 157 9.44 9.01 -5.75
C VAL A 157 8.77 7.65 -5.60
N LEU A 158 7.43 7.59 -5.65
CA LEU A 158 6.67 6.35 -5.59
C LEU A 158 7.10 5.37 -6.68
N LEU A 159 7.30 5.84 -7.91
CA LEU A 159 7.74 5.00 -9.04
C LEU A 159 9.11 4.38 -8.77
N VAL A 160 10.06 5.13 -8.20
CA VAL A 160 11.38 4.61 -7.82
C VAL A 160 11.25 3.51 -6.78
N PHE A 161 10.47 3.72 -5.70
CA PHE A 161 10.24 2.68 -4.68
C PHE A 161 9.59 1.43 -5.26
N CYS A 162 8.59 1.57 -6.14
CA CYS A 162 7.96 0.45 -6.82
C CYS A 162 8.95 -0.31 -7.71
N GLY A 163 9.82 0.40 -8.45
CA GLY A 163 10.87 -0.19 -9.28
C GLY A 163 11.85 -1.03 -8.45
N VAL A 164 12.27 -0.52 -7.30
CA VAL A 164 13.14 -1.27 -6.36
C VAL A 164 12.44 -2.53 -5.83
N ALA A 165 11.17 -2.42 -5.43
CA ALA A 165 10.40 -3.55 -4.92
C ALA A 165 10.14 -4.63 -5.99
N VAL A 166 9.83 -4.22 -7.23
CA VAL A 166 9.68 -5.13 -8.39
C VAL A 166 10.99 -5.86 -8.66
N LEU A 167 12.11 -5.13 -8.76
CA LEU A 167 13.42 -5.71 -9.01
C LEU A 167 13.81 -6.71 -7.90
N ALA A 168 13.59 -6.34 -6.63
CA ALA A 168 13.87 -7.22 -5.49
C ALA A 168 13.05 -8.52 -5.55
N GLY A 169 11.75 -8.44 -5.88
CA GLY A 169 10.88 -9.60 -6.05
C GLY A 169 11.35 -10.53 -7.19
N ILE A 170 11.76 -9.96 -8.32
CA ILE A 170 12.30 -10.72 -9.46
C ILE A 170 13.62 -11.40 -9.09
N VAL A 171 14.56 -10.67 -8.46
CA VAL A 171 15.84 -11.23 -8.00
C VAL A 171 15.60 -12.37 -7.02
N TYR A 172 14.68 -12.19 -6.06
CA TYR A 172 14.35 -13.23 -5.09
C TYR A 172 13.76 -14.47 -5.78
N PHE A 173 12.82 -14.28 -6.72
CA PHE A 173 12.25 -15.38 -7.51
C PHE A 173 13.32 -16.14 -8.30
N VAL A 174 14.20 -15.44 -9.02
CA VAL A 174 15.28 -16.05 -9.79
C VAL A 174 16.21 -16.86 -8.88
N ARG A 175 16.61 -16.33 -7.73
CA ARG A 175 17.45 -17.05 -6.76
C ARG A 175 16.81 -18.36 -6.28
N TRP A 176 15.49 -18.39 -6.05
CA TRP A 176 14.80 -19.61 -5.66
C TRP A 176 14.67 -20.65 -6.75
N GLN A 177 14.78 -20.27 -8.03
CA GLN A 177 14.71 -21.22 -9.15
C GLN A 177 16.08 -21.83 -9.49
N TRP A 178 17.18 -21.15 -9.14
CA TRP A 178 18.53 -21.50 -9.64
C TRP A 178 19.53 -21.85 -8.52
N ILE A 179 19.14 -21.80 -7.26
CA ILE A 179 19.96 -22.14 -6.11
C ILE A 179 19.25 -23.22 -5.29
#